data_0522fb76646a69620ffffa0976773e4d
#
_entry.id   0522fb76646a69620ffffa0976773e4d
#
_cell.length_a   1.000
_cell.length_b   1.000
_cell.length_c   1.000
_cell.angle_alpha   90.00
_cell.angle_beta   90.00
_cell.angle_gamma   90.00
#
_symmetry.space_group_name_H-M   'P 1'
#
loop_
_entity.id
_entity.type
_entity.pdbx_description
1 polymer ?
#
loop_
_entity_poly.entity_id
_entity_poly.type
_entity_poly.pdbx_seq_one_letter_code
_entity_poly.pdbx_strand_id
1 'polypeptide(L)'
;MKSLVLGWALGFALVASPAAAQTFPKLAGSPVVDQADIIPAAEEAALNTQLLELQQKTGHQLVVATVSDLEGNDIADYGYRLGREWQIGDKEKDDGVVFLIAPNERRMNISVGYGLEPVLTDALSGRIIRDVVTPKFKAGDMPGGIQDGVNAIAEQIQLTPEEAATRAAAAPR
;
A
#
# COMPACT_ATOMS: atom_id res chain seq x y z
N MET A 1 43.38 44.95 43.87
CA MET A 1 43.06 44.65 42.44
C MET A 1 42.48 43.28 42.40
N LYS A 2 41.13 43.17 42.20
CA LYS A 2 40.40 41.91 42.13
C LYS A 2 39.75 41.86 40.74
N SER A 3 40.25 41.01 39.84
CA SER A 3 39.74 40.81 38.49
C SER A 3 38.55 39.88 38.54
N LEU A 4 37.38 40.37 38.12
CA LEU A 4 36.13 39.61 37.97
C LEU A 4 36.10 39.00 36.57
N VAL A 5 36.21 37.68 36.45
CA VAL A 5 36.06 36.97 35.18
C VAL A 5 34.58 36.61 35.03
N LEU A 6 33.91 37.27 34.08
CA LEU A 6 32.51 37.03 33.74
C LEU A 6 32.44 35.88 32.69
N GLY A 7 32.09 34.68 33.14
CA GLY A 7 31.88 33.53 32.23
C GLY A 7 30.56 33.61 31.52
N TRP A 8 30.60 33.74 30.22
CA TRP A 8 29.40 33.59 29.34
C TRP A 8 29.11 32.11 29.10
N ALA A 9 28.06 31.60 29.72
CA ALA A 9 27.52 30.28 29.38
C ALA A 9 26.58 30.44 28.18
N LEU A 10 27.03 30.03 26.97
CA LEU A 10 26.17 29.88 25.81
C LEU A 10 25.25 28.66 26.03
N GLY A 11 24.01 28.92 26.42
CA GLY A 11 22.96 27.90 26.44
C GLY A 11 22.57 27.53 25.05
N PHE A 12 22.95 26.33 24.59
CA PHE A 12 22.49 25.74 23.33
C PHE A 12 21.05 25.24 23.54
N ALA A 13 20.06 26.06 23.16
CA ALA A 13 18.66 25.64 23.15
C ALA A 13 18.45 24.63 22.01
N LEU A 14 18.30 23.35 22.35
CA LEU A 14 17.89 22.30 21.43
C LEU A 14 16.43 22.59 21.05
N VAL A 15 16.20 23.18 19.86
CA VAL A 15 14.86 23.32 19.30
C VAL A 15 14.48 21.94 18.77
N ALA A 16 13.72 21.18 19.57
CA ALA A 16 13.07 19.97 19.10
C ALA A 16 11.96 20.40 18.10
N SER A 17 12.22 20.26 16.80
CA SER A 17 11.17 20.36 15.81
C SER A 17 10.13 19.27 16.08
N PRO A 18 8.83 19.59 16.20
CA PRO A 18 7.81 18.56 16.27
C PRO A 18 7.88 17.73 14.98
N ALA A 19 8.13 16.43 15.11
CA ALA A 19 7.94 15.50 14.01
C ALA A 19 6.47 15.62 13.57
N ALA A 20 6.22 16.13 12.39
CA ALA A 20 4.86 16.19 11.84
C ALA A 20 4.33 14.74 11.81
N ALA A 21 3.22 14.49 12.51
CA ALA A 21 2.56 13.19 12.46
C ALA A 21 2.08 12.98 11.02
N GLN A 22 2.47 11.86 10.42
CA GLN A 22 2.02 11.49 9.08
C GLN A 22 0.49 11.41 9.04
N THR A 23 -0.11 12.05 8.05
CA THR A 23 -1.56 12.08 7.89
C THR A 23 -1.98 11.11 6.79
N PHE A 24 -2.60 9.99 7.18
CA PHE A 24 -3.16 9.03 6.24
C PHE A 24 -4.54 9.47 5.73
N PRO A 25 -4.90 9.18 4.45
CA PRO A 25 -6.26 9.33 3.98
C PRO A 25 -7.23 8.47 4.80
N LYS A 26 -8.50 8.89 4.89
CA LYS A 26 -9.51 8.15 5.66
C LYS A 26 -10.11 7.02 4.84
N LEU A 27 -10.16 5.84 5.43
CA LEU A 27 -10.87 4.68 4.86
C LEU A 27 -12.38 4.80 5.06
N ALA A 28 -13.07 5.66 4.43
CA ALA A 28 -14.49 5.99 4.68
C ALA A 28 -15.50 4.82 4.49
N GLY A 29 -15.10 3.58 4.79
CA GLY A 29 -15.90 2.37 4.62
C GLY A 29 -15.88 1.80 3.20
N SER A 30 -15.06 2.36 2.31
CA SER A 30 -14.87 1.92 0.94
C SER A 30 -13.52 1.21 0.81
N PRO A 31 -13.42 0.03 0.14
CA PRO A 31 -12.13 -0.61 -0.12
C PRO A 31 -11.30 0.10 -1.19
N VAL A 32 -11.79 1.18 -1.80
CA VAL A 32 -11.02 2.05 -2.70
C VAL A 32 -10.96 3.45 -2.12
N VAL A 33 -9.76 4.00 -1.99
CA VAL A 33 -9.47 5.36 -1.54
C VAL A 33 -8.61 6.05 -2.61
N ASP A 34 -9.22 6.86 -3.46
CA ASP A 34 -8.56 7.55 -4.57
C ASP A 34 -8.22 9.01 -4.20
N GLN A 35 -7.21 9.22 -3.34
CA GLN A 35 -6.77 10.57 -2.97
C GLN A 35 -6.05 11.29 -4.12
N ALA A 36 -5.43 10.55 -5.03
CA ALA A 36 -4.71 11.13 -6.16
C ALA A 36 -5.62 11.48 -7.35
N ASP A 37 -6.93 11.15 -7.28
CA ASP A 37 -7.94 11.43 -8.31
C ASP A 37 -7.52 10.90 -9.70
N ILE A 38 -7.09 9.62 -9.73
CA ILE A 38 -6.63 8.95 -10.96
C ILE A 38 -7.56 7.85 -11.43
N ILE A 39 -8.62 7.53 -10.65
CA ILE A 39 -9.60 6.50 -10.97
C ILE A 39 -10.93 7.18 -11.31
N PRO A 40 -11.43 7.08 -12.56
CA PRO A 40 -12.74 7.61 -12.88
C PRO A 40 -13.85 7.02 -12.01
N ALA A 41 -14.85 7.79 -11.66
CA ALA A 41 -15.90 7.42 -10.69
C ALA A 41 -16.63 6.10 -11.04
N ALA A 42 -16.80 5.80 -12.32
CA ALA A 42 -17.43 4.55 -12.75
C ALA A 42 -16.54 3.32 -12.45
N GLU A 43 -15.25 3.42 -12.71
CA GLU A 43 -14.25 2.39 -12.43
C GLU A 43 -14.04 2.23 -10.91
N GLU A 44 -14.02 3.34 -10.16
CA GLU A 44 -13.96 3.30 -8.70
C GLU A 44 -15.16 2.54 -8.11
N ALA A 45 -16.39 2.83 -8.58
CA ALA A 45 -17.58 2.12 -8.14
C ALA A 45 -17.54 0.62 -8.50
N ALA A 46 -17.04 0.27 -9.67
CA ALA A 46 -16.87 -1.13 -10.09
C ALA A 46 -15.83 -1.86 -9.24
N LEU A 47 -14.66 -1.23 -8.99
CA LEU A 47 -13.63 -1.76 -8.08
C LEU A 47 -14.16 -1.95 -6.66
N ASN A 48 -14.90 -0.98 -6.12
CA ASN A 48 -15.52 -1.11 -4.81
C ASN A 48 -16.41 -2.34 -4.71
N THR A 49 -17.29 -2.54 -5.70
CA THR A 49 -18.18 -3.70 -5.76
C THR A 49 -17.37 -4.99 -5.80
N GLN A 50 -16.39 -5.08 -6.70
CA GLN A 50 -15.53 -6.26 -6.84
C GLN A 50 -14.78 -6.62 -5.56
N LEU A 51 -14.22 -5.62 -4.87
CA LEU A 51 -13.43 -5.84 -3.66
C LEU A 51 -14.30 -6.26 -2.47
N LEU A 52 -15.52 -5.71 -2.35
CA LEU A 52 -16.49 -6.14 -1.35
C LEU A 52 -16.96 -7.58 -1.60
N GLU A 53 -17.24 -7.95 -2.86
CA GLU A 53 -17.59 -9.33 -3.24
C GLU A 53 -16.44 -10.30 -2.95
N LEU A 54 -15.19 -9.91 -3.24
CA LEU A 54 -14.01 -10.70 -2.92
C LEU A 54 -13.92 -10.96 -1.41
N GLN A 55 -14.09 -9.93 -0.59
CA GLN A 55 -14.07 -10.06 0.87
C GLN A 55 -15.21 -10.95 1.38
N GLN A 56 -16.42 -10.81 0.86
CA GLN A 56 -17.56 -11.66 1.23
C GLN A 56 -17.32 -13.13 0.88
N LYS A 57 -16.69 -13.40 -0.26
CA LYS A 57 -16.44 -14.74 -0.77
C LYS A 57 -15.28 -15.45 -0.06
N THR A 58 -14.22 -14.73 0.26
CA THR A 58 -12.96 -15.32 0.74
C THR A 58 -12.67 -15.04 2.21
N GLY A 59 -13.25 -13.98 2.76
CA GLY A 59 -12.87 -13.40 4.04
C GLY A 59 -11.65 -12.50 3.98
N HIS A 60 -10.83 -12.53 2.90
CA HIS A 60 -9.64 -11.71 2.74
C HIS A 60 -10.00 -10.28 2.33
N GLN A 61 -9.30 -9.31 2.88
CA GLN A 61 -9.54 -7.91 2.59
C GLN A 61 -8.45 -7.34 1.69
N LEU A 62 -8.83 -6.95 0.46
CA LEU A 62 -7.98 -6.21 -0.47
C LEU A 62 -8.47 -4.76 -0.56
N VAL A 63 -7.57 -3.81 -0.38
CA VAL A 63 -7.85 -2.37 -0.46
C VAL A 63 -6.92 -1.74 -1.48
N VAL A 64 -7.46 -0.84 -2.29
CA VAL A 64 -6.71 0.03 -3.21
C VAL A 64 -6.62 1.42 -2.62
N ALA A 65 -5.41 1.95 -2.54
CA ALA A 65 -5.16 3.33 -2.13
C ALA A 65 -4.33 4.06 -3.16
N THR A 66 -4.77 5.22 -3.59
CA THR A 66 -3.92 6.17 -4.30
C THR A 66 -3.63 7.36 -3.39
N VAL A 67 -2.40 7.83 -3.39
CA VAL A 67 -1.97 8.98 -2.61
C VAL A 67 -1.26 9.99 -3.49
N SER A 68 -1.49 11.27 -3.25
CA SER A 68 -0.86 12.35 -4.02
C SER A 68 0.58 12.64 -3.58
N ASP A 69 0.96 12.24 -2.36
CA ASP A 69 2.31 12.46 -1.81
C ASP A 69 2.61 11.40 -0.74
N LEU A 70 3.83 10.86 -0.75
CA LEU A 70 4.34 9.97 0.29
C LEU A 70 4.97 10.71 1.47
N GLU A 71 4.98 12.05 1.46
CA GLU A 71 5.58 12.89 2.51
C GLU A 71 7.04 12.51 2.81
N GLY A 72 7.79 12.12 1.78
CA GLY A 72 9.19 11.70 1.89
C GLY A 72 9.40 10.29 2.47
N ASN A 73 8.34 9.53 2.72
CA ASN A 73 8.44 8.17 3.24
C ASN A 73 8.76 7.16 2.14
N ASP A 74 9.35 6.03 2.52
CA ASP A 74 9.41 4.86 1.66
C ASP A 74 7.99 4.29 1.45
N ILE A 75 7.68 3.87 0.21
CA ILE A 75 6.32 3.43 -0.13
C ILE A 75 5.93 2.12 0.56
N ALA A 76 6.87 1.21 0.80
CA ALA A 76 6.56 -0.04 1.49
C ALA A 76 6.25 0.23 2.97
N ASP A 77 7.04 1.11 3.61
CA ASP A 77 6.79 1.54 4.99
C ASP A 77 5.46 2.32 5.10
N TYR A 78 5.19 3.20 4.14
CA TYR A 78 3.91 3.93 4.08
C TYR A 78 2.73 2.95 3.96
N GLY A 79 2.79 2.00 3.03
CA GLY A 79 1.73 1.01 2.81
C GLY A 79 1.50 0.10 4.01
N TYR A 80 2.58 -0.34 4.67
CA TYR A 80 2.49 -1.12 5.90
C TYR A 80 1.79 -0.35 7.02
N ARG A 81 2.21 0.90 7.28
CA ARG A 81 1.58 1.75 8.31
C ARG A 81 0.14 2.10 7.98
N LEU A 82 -0.17 2.36 6.70
CA LEU A 82 -1.52 2.61 6.23
C LEU A 82 -2.43 1.41 6.48
N GLY A 83 -1.99 0.20 6.16
CA GLY A 83 -2.74 -1.03 6.42
C GLY A 83 -3.02 -1.24 7.91
N ARG A 84 -2.08 -0.91 8.77
CA ARG A 84 -2.26 -0.97 10.24
C ARG A 84 -3.21 0.11 10.75
N GLU A 85 -3.10 1.34 10.26
CA GLU A 85 -3.99 2.45 10.62
C GLU A 85 -5.44 2.13 10.25
N TRP A 86 -5.64 1.56 9.07
CA TRP A 86 -6.94 1.15 8.58
C TRP A 86 -7.42 -0.20 9.14
N GLN A 87 -6.56 -0.92 9.87
CA GLN A 87 -6.83 -2.25 10.42
C GLN A 87 -7.29 -3.22 9.32
N ILE A 88 -6.58 -3.23 8.17
CA ILE A 88 -6.92 -4.07 7.02
C ILE A 88 -6.60 -5.54 7.31
N GLY A 89 -7.61 -6.40 7.10
CA GLY A 89 -7.54 -7.82 7.42
C GLY A 89 -8.06 -8.15 8.82
N ASP A 90 -8.20 -9.44 9.08
CA ASP A 90 -8.55 -9.95 10.40
C ASP A 90 -7.35 -9.91 11.35
N LYS A 91 -7.55 -9.49 12.60
CA LYS A 91 -6.46 -9.31 13.57
C LYS A 91 -5.73 -10.61 13.95
N GLU A 92 -6.41 -11.76 13.85
CA GLU A 92 -5.85 -13.07 14.19
C GLU A 92 -5.22 -13.74 12.96
N LYS A 93 -5.82 -13.51 11.77
CA LYS A 93 -5.40 -14.12 10.52
C LYS A 93 -4.36 -13.30 9.77
N ASP A 94 -4.35 -11.98 10.00
CA ASP A 94 -3.49 -11.02 9.30
C ASP A 94 -3.57 -11.21 7.76
N ASP A 95 -4.79 -11.26 7.24
CA ASP A 95 -5.14 -11.64 5.87
C ASP A 95 -5.58 -10.45 5.01
N GLY A 96 -5.01 -9.30 5.29
CA GLY A 96 -5.23 -8.08 4.55
C GLY A 96 -4.17 -7.79 3.49
N VAL A 97 -4.57 -7.10 2.42
CA VAL A 97 -3.68 -6.60 1.36
C VAL A 97 -3.98 -5.14 1.07
N VAL A 98 -2.95 -4.31 1.00
CA VAL A 98 -3.03 -2.92 0.54
C VAL A 98 -2.26 -2.76 -0.76
N PHE A 99 -2.95 -2.45 -1.85
CA PHE A 99 -2.34 -2.04 -3.11
C PHE A 99 -2.26 -0.52 -3.13
N LEU A 100 -1.06 0.01 -2.89
CA LEU A 100 -0.76 1.44 -2.78
C LEU A 100 -0.12 1.97 -4.06
N ILE A 101 -0.64 3.09 -4.56
CA ILE A 101 -0.16 3.80 -5.74
C ILE A 101 0.15 5.25 -5.37
N ALA A 102 1.35 5.71 -5.66
CA ALA A 102 1.80 7.09 -5.54
C ALA A 102 2.22 7.60 -6.93
N PRO A 103 1.28 8.15 -7.73
CA PRO A 103 1.51 8.45 -9.14
C PRO A 103 2.55 9.56 -9.34
N ASN A 104 2.61 10.55 -8.47
CA ASN A 104 3.56 11.66 -8.56
C ASN A 104 5.01 11.18 -8.37
N GLU A 105 5.26 10.27 -7.45
CA GLU A 105 6.56 9.63 -7.22
C GLU A 105 6.81 8.45 -8.17
N ARG A 106 5.81 8.07 -8.96
CA ARG A 106 5.84 6.89 -9.87
C ARG A 106 6.19 5.60 -9.12
N ARG A 107 5.63 5.45 -7.93
CA ARG A 107 5.85 4.30 -7.07
C ARG A 107 4.55 3.54 -6.81
N MET A 108 4.70 2.24 -6.65
CA MET A 108 3.61 1.32 -6.30
C MET A 108 4.13 0.28 -5.32
N ASN A 109 3.27 -0.19 -4.43
CA ASN A 109 3.58 -1.26 -3.49
C ASN A 109 2.34 -2.12 -3.23
N ILE A 110 2.55 -3.40 -2.97
CA ILE A 110 1.54 -4.32 -2.47
C ILE A 110 2.02 -4.79 -1.11
N SER A 111 1.39 -4.27 -0.05
CA SER A 111 1.65 -4.69 1.33
C SER A 111 0.74 -5.87 1.65
N VAL A 112 1.33 -6.98 2.09
CA VAL A 112 0.63 -8.24 2.32
C VAL A 112 0.73 -8.60 3.80
N GLY A 113 -0.41 -8.95 4.43
CA GLY A 113 -0.42 -9.48 5.78
C GLY A 113 0.14 -10.91 5.84
N TYR A 114 0.70 -11.28 6.99
CA TYR A 114 1.39 -12.58 7.18
C TYR A 114 0.54 -13.79 6.80
N GLY A 115 -0.78 -13.72 7.00
CA GLY A 115 -1.69 -14.81 6.65
C GLY A 115 -1.76 -15.10 5.16
N LEU A 116 -1.42 -14.13 4.31
CA LEU A 116 -1.45 -14.27 2.86
C LEU A 116 -0.06 -14.39 2.22
N GLU A 117 1.04 -14.25 2.96
CA GLU A 117 2.40 -14.42 2.44
C GLU A 117 2.62 -15.80 1.74
N PRO A 118 2.05 -16.92 2.22
CA PRO A 118 2.22 -18.20 1.53
C PRO A 118 1.63 -18.23 0.11
N VAL A 119 0.64 -17.38 -0.19
CA VAL A 119 -0.03 -17.31 -1.50
C VAL A 119 0.36 -16.07 -2.31
N LEU A 120 0.69 -14.98 -1.66
CA LEU A 120 1.09 -13.71 -2.30
C LEU A 120 2.43 -13.24 -1.71
N THR A 121 3.52 -13.82 -2.20
CA THR A 121 4.87 -13.47 -1.77
C THR A 121 5.31 -12.10 -2.28
N ASP A 122 6.32 -11.48 -1.65
CA ASP A 122 6.92 -10.22 -2.11
C ASP A 122 7.43 -10.31 -3.55
N ALA A 123 8.04 -11.44 -3.92
CA ALA A 123 8.52 -11.67 -5.29
C ALA A 123 7.37 -11.66 -6.30
N LEU A 124 6.21 -12.22 -5.95
CA LEU A 124 5.03 -12.22 -6.80
C LEU A 124 4.39 -10.84 -6.85
N SER A 125 4.27 -10.15 -5.72
CA SER A 125 3.81 -8.77 -5.63
C SER A 125 4.63 -7.83 -6.52
N GLY A 126 5.95 -7.95 -6.46
CA GLY A 126 6.87 -7.21 -7.33
C GLY A 126 6.69 -7.56 -8.81
N ARG A 127 6.38 -8.82 -9.14
CA ARG A 127 6.12 -9.27 -10.51
C ARG A 127 4.79 -8.71 -11.03
N ILE A 128 3.73 -8.71 -10.24
CA ILE A 128 2.43 -8.12 -10.60
C ILE A 128 2.63 -6.62 -10.92
N ILE A 129 3.32 -5.88 -10.06
CA ILE A 129 3.59 -4.46 -10.31
C ILE A 129 4.37 -4.26 -11.61
N ARG A 130 5.46 -5.01 -11.82
CA ARG A 130 6.37 -4.83 -12.96
C ARG A 130 5.75 -5.26 -14.29
N ASP A 131 5.08 -6.41 -14.31
CA ASP A 131 4.70 -7.09 -15.55
C ASP A 131 3.24 -6.85 -15.93
N VAL A 132 2.36 -6.51 -14.96
CA VAL A 132 0.93 -6.26 -15.18
C VAL A 132 0.61 -4.77 -15.11
N VAL A 133 0.96 -4.11 -13.99
CA VAL A 133 0.52 -2.72 -13.74
C VAL A 133 1.37 -1.70 -14.49
N THR A 134 2.69 -1.80 -14.38
CA THR A 134 3.63 -0.81 -14.93
C THR A 134 3.49 -0.58 -16.43
N PRO A 135 3.29 -1.60 -17.31
CA PRO A 135 3.11 -1.37 -18.73
C PRO A 135 1.89 -0.51 -19.05
N LYS A 136 0.78 -0.70 -18.35
CA LYS A 136 -0.44 0.09 -18.48
C LYS A 136 -0.21 1.55 -18.05
N PHE A 137 0.44 1.75 -16.92
CA PHE A 137 0.79 3.09 -16.43
C PHE A 137 1.69 3.84 -17.39
N LYS A 138 2.69 3.16 -18.00
CA LYS A 138 3.56 3.74 -19.04
C LYS A 138 2.79 4.11 -20.30
N ALA A 139 1.72 3.37 -20.61
CA ALA A 139 0.83 3.67 -21.74
C ALA A 139 -0.19 4.79 -21.44
N GLY A 140 -0.21 5.33 -20.19
CA GLY A 140 -1.16 6.34 -19.75
C GLY A 140 -2.51 5.79 -19.27
N ASP A 141 -2.67 4.47 -19.23
CA ASP A 141 -3.88 3.78 -18.77
C ASP A 141 -3.75 3.39 -17.28
N MET A 142 -3.79 4.39 -16.40
CA MET A 142 -3.69 4.15 -14.95
C MET A 142 -4.89 3.35 -14.40
N PRO A 143 -6.14 3.68 -14.72
CA PRO A 143 -7.28 2.90 -14.25
C PRO A 143 -7.24 1.44 -14.69
N GLY A 144 -6.93 1.19 -15.96
CA GLY A 144 -6.76 -0.17 -16.48
C GLY A 144 -5.63 -0.93 -15.81
N GLY A 145 -4.52 -0.25 -15.49
CA GLY A 145 -3.42 -0.86 -14.74
C GLY A 145 -3.80 -1.21 -13.31
N ILE A 146 -4.56 -0.37 -12.63
CA ILE A 146 -5.09 -0.65 -11.28
C ILE A 146 -6.04 -1.84 -11.32
N GLN A 147 -6.97 -1.86 -12.29
CA GLN A 147 -7.92 -2.95 -12.46
C GLN A 147 -7.22 -4.29 -12.71
N ASP A 148 -6.24 -4.31 -13.64
CA ASP A 148 -5.48 -5.53 -13.96
C ASP A 148 -4.64 -5.99 -12.74
N GLY A 149 -4.06 -5.06 -11.98
CA GLY A 149 -3.35 -5.34 -10.73
C GLY A 149 -4.27 -5.96 -9.68
N VAL A 150 -5.45 -5.37 -9.46
CA VAL A 150 -6.47 -5.90 -8.56
C VAL A 150 -6.90 -7.30 -8.97
N ASN A 151 -7.14 -7.54 -10.27
CA ASN A 151 -7.51 -8.86 -10.77
C ASN A 151 -6.42 -9.91 -10.48
N ALA A 152 -5.15 -9.57 -10.74
CA ALA A 152 -4.03 -10.46 -10.49
C ALA A 152 -3.84 -10.78 -9.00
N ILE A 153 -3.97 -9.77 -8.12
CA ILE A 153 -3.92 -9.96 -6.66
C ILE A 153 -5.10 -10.82 -6.21
N ALA A 154 -6.32 -10.48 -6.63
CA ALA A 154 -7.54 -11.18 -6.25
C ALA A 154 -7.52 -12.66 -6.66
N GLU A 155 -7.03 -12.95 -7.87
CA GLU A 155 -6.86 -14.32 -8.35
C GLU A 155 -5.88 -15.11 -7.47
N GLN A 156 -4.80 -14.46 -7.05
CA GLN A 156 -3.75 -15.10 -6.26
C GLN A 156 -4.17 -15.39 -4.82
N ILE A 157 -4.83 -14.45 -4.15
CA ILE A 157 -5.25 -14.62 -2.75
C ILE A 157 -6.46 -15.55 -2.57
N GLN A 158 -7.07 -16.03 -3.65
CA GLN A 158 -8.11 -17.05 -3.64
C GLN A 158 -7.55 -18.48 -3.70
N LEU A 159 -6.25 -18.64 -3.96
CA LEU A 159 -5.61 -19.95 -4.04
C LEU A 159 -5.30 -20.49 -2.64
N THR A 160 -5.29 -21.82 -2.51
CA THR A 160 -4.65 -22.47 -1.37
C THR A 160 -3.12 -22.37 -1.47
N PRO A 161 -2.37 -22.51 -0.38
CA PRO A 161 -0.90 -22.53 -0.44
C PRO A 161 -0.34 -23.58 -1.42
N GLU A 162 -0.97 -24.73 -1.53
CA GLU A 162 -0.58 -25.83 -2.44
C GLU A 162 -0.80 -25.44 -3.91
N GLU A 163 -1.92 -24.82 -4.22
CA GLU A 163 -2.24 -24.30 -5.57
C GLU A 163 -1.28 -23.18 -5.95
N ALA A 164 -0.99 -22.27 -5.02
CA ALA A 164 -0.05 -21.18 -5.23
C ALA A 164 1.37 -21.70 -5.50
N ALA A 165 1.83 -22.70 -4.74
CA ALA A 165 3.14 -23.34 -4.94
C ALA A 165 3.21 -24.04 -6.31
N THR A 166 2.15 -24.74 -6.71
CA THR A 166 2.07 -25.41 -8.01
C THR A 166 2.12 -24.39 -9.16
N ARG A 167 1.37 -23.28 -9.05
CA ARG A 167 1.37 -22.20 -10.02
C ARG A 167 2.74 -21.52 -10.12
N ALA A 168 3.40 -21.27 -8.99
CA ALA A 168 4.74 -20.70 -8.95
C ALA A 168 5.78 -21.59 -9.63
N ALA A 169 5.68 -22.92 -9.45
CA ALA A 169 6.59 -23.90 -10.08
C ALA A 169 6.37 -23.99 -11.61
N ALA A 170 5.16 -23.74 -12.09
CA ALA A 170 4.82 -23.77 -13.52
C ALA A 170 5.15 -22.45 -14.24
N ALA A 171 5.43 -21.36 -13.52
CA ALA A 171 5.73 -20.08 -14.12
C ALA A 171 7.10 -20.10 -14.83
N PRO A 172 7.22 -19.55 -16.07
CA PRO A 172 8.51 -19.43 -16.75
C PRO A 172 9.46 -18.55 -15.94
N ARG A 173 10.74 -18.94 -15.92
CA ARG A 173 11.83 -18.22 -15.23
C ARG A 173 12.30 -17.02 -16.03
#